data_7bf62bf785337306be721dabf93274cf
#
_entry.id   7bf62bf785337306be721dabf93274cf
#
_cell.length_a   1.000
_cell.length_b   1.000
_cell.length_c   1.000
_cell.angle_alpha   90.00
_cell.angle_beta   90.00
_cell.angle_gamma   90.00
#
_symmetry.space_group_name_H-M   'P 1'
#
loop_
_entity.id
_entity.type
_entity.pdbx_description
1 polymer ?
#
loop_
_entity_poly.entity_id
_entity_poly.type
_entity_poly.pdbx_seq_one_letter_code
_entity_poly.pdbx_strand_id
1 'polypeptide(L)'
;VKSIDDPGLIAAVSPHLDDAVAGCGALLAAYPGSVVITVFAGVPEASAPLTEWDRRCGFGDGQAAMTHRVAEDDKALHLLKAQPSRLPFLDDQYVRVMARTSPKVEKIAPALASALNKAQARTVLFPIGLFHGDHVLASDAALSLFRTMPDRHWVAYEDVLYRTKPGLLHARLVQFYTRGISLTPVGFGLPPNIHRKATAMSAYASQLGELGVKKGEGDAAAPERYWLLGEAVKQAAS
;
A
#
# COMPACT_ATOMS: atom_id res chain seq x y z
N VAL A 1 -23.87 -1.81 1.25
CA VAL A 1 -22.49 -1.32 1.43
C VAL A 1 -22.54 0.18 1.17
N LYS A 2 -21.87 0.99 2.03
CA LYS A 2 -21.72 2.44 1.77
C LYS A 2 -20.93 2.65 0.48
N SER A 3 -21.15 3.79 -0.22
CA SER A 3 -20.41 4.17 -1.42
C SER A 3 -19.79 5.56 -1.24
N ILE A 4 -18.61 5.76 -1.80
CA ILE A 4 -17.98 7.06 -2.00
C ILE A 4 -18.15 7.38 -3.49
N ASP A 5 -19.18 8.16 -3.82
CA ASP A 5 -19.55 8.46 -5.22
C ASP A 5 -18.62 9.51 -5.84
N ASP A 6 -18.17 10.48 -5.04
CA ASP A 6 -17.16 11.47 -5.41
C ASP A 6 -15.94 11.39 -4.48
N PRO A 7 -14.93 10.57 -4.81
CA PRO A 7 -13.73 10.44 -3.99
C PRO A 7 -12.77 11.64 -4.13
N GLY A 8 -12.98 12.54 -5.08
CA GLY A 8 -12.03 13.59 -5.43
C GLY A 8 -10.68 13.00 -5.90
N LEU A 9 -9.58 13.70 -5.65
CA LEU A 9 -8.24 13.18 -5.91
C LEU A 9 -7.90 12.06 -4.93
N ILE A 10 -7.49 10.90 -5.46
CA ILE A 10 -7.13 9.73 -4.69
C ILE A 10 -5.61 9.66 -4.52
N ALA A 11 -5.14 9.46 -3.29
CA ALA A 11 -3.79 9.00 -3.02
C ALA A 11 -3.83 7.60 -2.40
N ALA A 12 -3.05 6.67 -2.96
CA ALA A 12 -2.87 5.33 -2.41
C ALA A 12 -1.49 5.21 -1.77
N VAL A 13 -1.46 4.93 -0.47
CA VAL A 13 -0.24 4.61 0.26
C VAL A 13 0.13 3.16 -0.04
N SER A 14 1.32 2.93 -0.60
CA SER A 14 1.86 1.61 -0.89
C SER A 14 3.02 1.33 0.06
N PRO A 15 3.04 0.22 0.80
CA PRO A 15 4.23 -0.18 1.52
C PRO A 15 5.43 -0.31 0.57
N HIS A 16 5.39 -1.21 -0.37
CA HIS A 16 6.39 -1.40 -1.41
C HIS A 16 5.86 -1.00 -2.80
N LEU A 17 6.66 -1.16 -3.83
CA LEU A 17 6.36 -0.64 -5.18
C LEU A 17 5.15 -1.30 -5.87
N ASP A 18 4.77 -2.52 -5.52
CA ASP A 18 3.71 -3.31 -6.15
C ASP A 18 2.40 -3.37 -5.35
N ASP A 19 2.43 -3.11 -4.03
CA ASP A 19 1.32 -3.36 -3.11
C ASP A 19 0.04 -2.57 -3.44
N ALA A 20 0.15 -1.29 -3.78
CA ALA A 20 -1.01 -0.48 -4.12
C ALA A 20 -1.64 -0.94 -5.45
N VAL A 21 -0.85 -1.38 -6.42
CA VAL A 21 -1.37 -1.93 -7.68
C VAL A 21 -2.05 -3.27 -7.43
N ALA A 22 -1.47 -4.12 -6.58
CA ALA A 22 -2.09 -5.37 -6.17
C ALA A 22 -3.37 -5.15 -5.35
N GLY A 23 -3.37 -4.22 -4.40
CA GLY A 23 -4.47 -3.98 -3.45
C GLY A 23 -5.62 -3.13 -3.98
N CYS A 24 -5.33 -2.14 -4.84
CA CYS A 24 -6.32 -1.16 -5.32
C CYS A 24 -6.12 -0.71 -6.79
N GLY A 25 -5.36 -1.45 -7.59
CA GLY A 25 -5.04 -1.09 -8.98
C GLY A 25 -6.26 -0.98 -9.90
N ALA A 26 -7.31 -1.77 -9.69
CA ALA A 26 -8.52 -1.69 -10.49
C ALA A 26 -9.33 -0.40 -10.19
N LEU A 27 -9.32 0.03 -8.92
CA LEU A 27 -9.88 1.31 -8.51
C LEU A 27 -9.04 2.48 -9.07
N LEU A 28 -7.72 2.43 -8.92
CA LEU A 28 -6.81 3.47 -9.46
C LEU A 28 -6.99 3.64 -10.97
N ALA A 29 -7.17 2.53 -11.70
CA ALA A 29 -7.46 2.57 -13.14
C ALA A 29 -8.80 3.20 -13.50
N ALA A 30 -9.79 3.17 -12.59
CA ALA A 30 -11.08 3.82 -12.76
C ALA A 30 -11.02 5.34 -12.46
N TYR A 31 -10.02 5.79 -11.67
CA TYR A 31 -9.82 7.19 -11.29
C TYR A 31 -8.44 7.70 -11.75
N PRO A 32 -8.26 8.02 -13.06
CA PRO A 32 -7.00 8.52 -13.61
C PRO A 32 -6.53 9.80 -12.90
N GLY A 33 -5.22 9.97 -12.76
CA GLY A 33 -4.63 11.10 -12.04
C GLY A 33 -4.42 10.83 -10.55
N SER A 34 -4.83 9.66 -10.05
CA SER A 34 -4.50 9.21 -8.69
C SER A 34 -2.99 9.20 -8.46
N VAL A 35 -2.57 9.40 -7.20
CA VAL A 35 -1.15 9.37 -6.80
C VAL A 35 -0.88 8.12 -5.98
N VAL A 36 0.18 7.37 -6.30
CA VAL A 36 0.66 6.26 -5.47
C VAL A 36 1.87 6.73 -4.68
N ILE A 37 1.75 6.72 -3.35
CA ILE A 37 2.81 7.13 -2.42
C ILE A 37 3.44 5.86 -1.85
N THR A 38 4.60 5.47 -2.40
CA THR A 38 5.33 4.30 -1.91
C THR A 38 6.22 4.70 -0.73
N VAL A 39 6.03 4.04 0.41
CA VAL A 39 6.71 4.37 1.66
C VAL A 39 8.14 3.86 1.66
N PHE A 40 8.34 2.56 1.39
CA PHE A 40 9.64 1.90 1.45
C PHE A 40 10.23 1.76 0.03
N ALA A 41 10.52 2.91 -0.58
CA ALA A 41 11.12 3.00 -1.92
C ALA A 41 12.58 3.50 -1.88
N GLY A 42 13.21 3.51 -0.70
CA GLY A 42 14.59 3.91 -0.52
C GLY A 42 15.56 2.96 -1.21
N VAL A 43 16.59 3.52 -1.84
CA VAL A 43 17.66 2.75 -2.48
C VAL A 43 18.75 2.47 -1.44
N PRO A 44 19.17 1.19 -1.24
CA PRO A 44 20.25 0.89 -0.33
C PRO A 44 21.58 1.44 -0.85
N GLU A 45 22.54 1.63 0.05
CA GLU A 45 23.90 2.01 -0.34
C GLU A 45 24.61 0.89 -1.11
N ALA A 46 25.59 1.25 -1.97
CA ALA A 46 26.30 0.28 -2.82
C ALA A 46 27.02 -0.82 -2.03
N SER A 47 27.41 -0.51 -0.78
CA SER A 47 28.06 -1.45 0.14
C SER A 47 27.09 -2.39 0.87
N ALA A 48 25.77 -2.22 0.68
CA ALA A 48 24.78 -3.04 1.37
C ALA A 48 24.89 -4.50 0.91
N PRO A 49 24.85 -5.47 1.85
CA PRO A 49 24.83 -6.88 1.48
C PRO A 49 23.60 -7.21 0.62
N LEU A 50 23.80 -8.11 -0.36
CA LEU A 50 22.70 -8.60 -1.19
C LEU A 50 21.70 -9.39 -0.33
N THR A 51 20.43 -9.01 -0.41
CA THR A 51 19.36 -9.70 0.32
C THR A 51 19.06 -11.06 -0.32
N GLU A 52 18.46 -11.97 0.47
CA GLU A 52 18.02 -13.27 -0.03
C GLU A 52 16.91 -13.13 -1.08
N TRP A 53 16.02 -12.15 -0.88
CA TRP A 53 14.95 -11.85 -1.83
C TRP A 53 15.52 -11.38 -3.19
N ASP A 54 16.44 -10.41 -3.17
CA ASP A 54 17.04 -9.89 -4.40
C ASP A 54 17.80 -10.97 -5.16
N ARG A 55 18.52 -11.85 -4.42
CA ARG A 55 19.21 -13.01 -5.03
C ARG A 55 18.23 -13.95 -5.72
N ARG A 56 17.11 -14.27 -5.10
CA ARG A 56 16.08 -15.13 -5.71
C ARG A 56 15.41 -14.48 -6.91
N CYS A 57 15.26 -13.15 -6.90
CA CYS A 57 14.80 -12.37 -8.04
C CYS A 57 15.86 -12.21 -9.14
N GLY A 58 17.09 -12.74 -8.97
CA GLY A 58 18.15 -12.74 -9.97
C GLY A 58 19.00 -11.46 -10.01
N PHE A 59 18.95 -10.61 -8.99
CA PHE A 59 19.77 -9.40 -8.92
C PHE A 59 21.15 -9.67 -8.30
N GLY A 60 22.16 -8.92 -8.76
CA GLY A 60 23.52 -8.98 -8.23
C GLY A 60 23.78 -8.02 -7.06
N ASP A 61 23.00 -6.96 -6.92
CA ASP A 61 23.08 -5.98 -5.85
C ASP A 61 21.74 -5.28 -5.61
N GLY A 62 21.59 -4.66 -4.44
CA GLY A 62 20.35 -4.02 -4.02
C GLY A 62 20.03 -2.72 -4.77
N GLN A 63 21.04 -1.99 -5.27
CA GLN A 63 20.80 -0.78 -6.07
C GLN A 63 20.22 -1.13 -7.43
N ALA A 64 20.79 -2.14 -8.10
CA ALA A 64 20.26 -2.65 -9.35
C ALA A 64 18.84 -3.18 -9.18
N ALA A 65 18.57 -3.92 -8.07
CA ALA A 65 17.25 -4.42 -7.73
C ALA A 65 16.24 -3.28 -7.59
N MET A 66 16.54 -2.26 -6.78
CA MET A 66 15.63 -1.13 -6.57
C MET A 66 15.44 -0.29 -7.84
N THR A 67 16.49 -0.05 -8.61
CA THR A 67 16.41 0.67 -9.89
C THR A 67 15.48 -0.07 -10.86
N HIS A 68 15.59 -1.39 -10.94
CA HIS A 68 14.74 -2.20 -11.79
C HIS A 68 13.28 -2.18 -11.34
N ARG A 69 13.03 -2.38 -10.04
CA ARG A 69 11.69 -2.33 -9.45
C ARG A 69 11.01 -0.98 -9.63
N VAL A 70 11.77 0.12 -9.52
CA VAL A 70 11.25 1.48 -9.79
C VAL A 70 10.81 1.60 -11.24
N ALA A 71 11.58 1.07 -12.21
CA ALA A 71 11.19 1.11 -13.62
C ALA A 71 9.95 0.24 -13.91
N GLU A 72 9.80 -0.91 -13.25
CA GLU A 72 8.60 -1.74 -13.32
C GLU A 72 7.37 -1.00 -12.76
N ASP A 73 7.52 -0.34 -11.62
CA ASP A 73 6.48 0.46 -10.97
C ASP A 73 6.08 1.67 -11.83
N ASP A 74 7.04 2.40 -12.40
CA ASP A 74 6.74 3.51 -13.33
C ASP A 74 5.89 3.03 -14.52
N LYS A 75 6.23 1.87 -15.08
CA LYS A 75 5.45 1.25 -16.15
C LYS A 75 4.06 0.84 -15.69
N ALA A 76 3.93 0.22 -14.52
CA ALA A 76 2.64 -0.19 -13.97
C ALA A 76 1.73 1.02 -13.71
N LEU A 77 2.25 2.07 -13.06
CA LEU A 77 1.51 3.28 -12.76
C LEU A 77 1.13 4.06 -14.01
N HIS A 78 2.01 4.11 -15.02
CA HIS A 78 1.67 4.69 -16.34
C HIS A 78 0.47 3.98 -16.98
N LEU A 79 0.42 2.65 -16.93
CA LEU A 79 -0.71 1.86 -17.43
C LEU A 79 -2.01 2.17 -16.69
N LEU A 80 -1.96 2.47 -15.40
CA LEU A 80 -3.11 2.89 -14.58
C LEU A 80 -3.46 4.37 -14.76
N LYS A 81 -2.63 5.16 -15.43
CA LYS A 81 -2.69 6.63 -15.47
C LYS A 81 -2.58 7.24 -14.06
N ALA A 82 -1.81 6.62 -13.19
CA ALA A 82 -1.48 7.08 -11.85
C ALA A 82 -0.09 7.72 -11.82
N GLN A 83 0.16 8.56 -10.80
CA GLN A 83 1.41 9.30 -10.62
C GLN A 83 2.23 8.69 -9.48
N PRO A 84 3.54 8.45 -9.64
CA PRO A 84 4.38 7.98 -8.56
C PRO A 84 4.77 9.12 -7.60
N SER A 85 4.82 8.80 -6.31
CA SER A 85 5.45 9.60 -5.27
C SER A 85 6.18 8.66 -4.32
N ARG A 86 7.49 8.79 -4.15
CA ARG A 86 8.31 7.82 -3.41
C ARG A 86 8.93 8.45 -2.18
N LEU A 87 8.76 7.82 -1.02
CA LEU A 87 9.44 8.21 0.21
C LEU A 87 10.75 7.42 0.32
N PRO A 88 11.78 7.99 0.99
CA PRO A 88 13.13 7.44 0.96
C PRO A 88 13.39 6.39 2.07
N PHE A 89 12.36 5.79 2.64
CA PHE A 89 12.55 4.77 3.67
C PHE A 89 12.98 3.45 3.02
N LEU A 90 13.93 2.76 3.67
CA LEU A 90 14.39 1.46 3.20
C LEU A 90 13.39 0.37 3.56
N ASP A 91 13.20 -0.58 2.65
CA ASP A 91 12.52 -1.85 2.89
C ASP A 91 13.22 -2.62 4.02
N ASP A 92 12.46 -3.30 4.86
CA ASP A 92 12.94 -4.06 6.02
C ASP A 92 14.02 -5.09 5.66
N GLN A 93 13.98 -5.68 4.47
CA GLN A 93 15.03 -6.57 3.99
C GLN A 93 16.41 -5.90 3.96
N TYR A 94 16.50 -4.63 3.52
CA TYR A 94 17.75 -3.89 3.53
C TYR A 94 18.14 -3.42 4.93
N VAL A 95 17.16 -2.99 5.72
CA VAL A 95 17.37 -2.61 7.12
C VAL A 95 18.03 -3.78 7.90
N ARG A 96 17.53 -5.00 7.72
CA ARG A 96 18.04 -6.21 8.38
C ARG A 96 19.47 -6.56 7.96
N VAL A 97 19.74 -6.65 6.65
CA VAL A 97 21.09 -7.03 6.19
C VAL A 97 22.15 -5.98 6.52
N MET A 98 21.74 -4.72 6.68
CA MET A 98 22.63 -3.63 7.11
C MET A 98 22.69 -3.44 8.64
N ALA A 99 22.03 -4.30 9.41
CA ALA A 99 21.91 -4.20 10.87
C ALA A 99 21.45 -2.80 11.34
N ARG A 100 20.56 -2.16 10.58
CA ARG A 100 19.99 -0.85 10.92
C ARG A 100 18.68 -1.03 11.71
N THR A 101 18.22 0.05 12.30
CA THR A 101 16.92 0.09 12.97
C THR A 101 15.85 0.55 11.99
N SER A 102 14.74 -0.18 11.93
CA SER A 102 13.58 0.20 11.12
C SER A 102 13.07 1.59 11.52
N PRO A 103 12.57 2.37 10.54
CA PRO A 103 11.99 3.68 10.84
C PRO A 103 10.79 3.51 11.76
N LYS A 104 10.53 4.51 12.60
CA LYS A 104 9.34 4.55 13.45
C LYS A 104 8.23 5.36 12.77
N VAL A 105 7.00 5.17 13.23
CA VAL A 105 5.82 5.91 12.75
C VAL A 105 6.05 7.42 12.81
N GLU A 106 6.71 7.93 13.85
CA GLU A 106 6.99 9.35 14.06
C GLU A 106 7.89 9.97 12.98
N LYS A 107 8.64 9.15 12.23
CA LYS A 107 9.42 9.60 11.06
C LYS A 107 8.64 9.46 9.76
N ILE A 108 7.86 8.40 9.62
CA ILE A 108 7.08 8.12 8.39
C ILE A 108 5.89 9.06 8.26
N ALA A 109 5.15 9.29 9.34
CA ALA A 109 3.91 10.05 9.30
C ALA A 109 4.08 11.51 8.80
N PRO A 110 5.08 12.30 9.23
CA PRO A 110 5.28 13.65 8.68
C PRO A 110 5.63 13.64 7.19
N ALA A 111 6.45 12.70 6.73
CA ALA A 111 6.79 12.56 5.31
C ALA A 111 5.56 12.17 4.47
N LEU A 112 4.75 11.24 4.99
CA LEU A 112 3.49 10.83 4.37
C LEU A 112 2.49 12.00 4.34
N ALA A 113 2.33 12.76 5.43
CA ALA A 113 1.47 13.94 5.47
C ALA A 113 1.88 14.98 4.42
N SER A 114 3.17 15.24 4.27
CA SER A 114 3.71 16.15 3.24
C SER A 114 3.36 15.67 1.84
N ALA A 115 3.53 14.37 1.54
CA ALA A 115 3.21 13.78 0.25
C ALA A 115 1.69 13.84 -0.05
N LEU A 116 0.85 13.54 0.95
CA LEU A 116 -0.61 13.63 0.85
C LEU A 116 -1.09 15.06 0.59
N ASN A 117 -0.47 16.07 1.22
CA ASN A 117 -0.78 17.48 1.00
C ASN A 117 -0.35 17.92 -0.40
N LYS A 118 0.84 17.52 -0.86
CA LYS A 118 1.31 17.77 -2.22
C LYS A 118 0.40 17.15 -3.28
N ALA A 119 -0.10 15.95 -3.02
CA ALA A 119 -1.06 15.27 -3.89
C ALA A 119 -2.47 15.89 -3.84
N GLN A 120 -2.75 16.80 -2.92
CA GLN A 120 -4.08 17.36 -2.69
C GLN A 120 -5.18 16.28 -2.56
N ALA A 121 -4.82 15.14 -2.00
CA ALA A 121 -5.69 13.97 -1.92
C ALA A 121 -6.90 14.24 -1.01
N ARG A 122 -8.12 14.02 -1.53
CA ARG A 122 -9.36 14.02 -0.77
C ARG A 122 -9.67 12.64 -0.20
N THR A 123 -9.30 11.60 -0.94
CA THR A 123 -9.41 10.21 -0.49
C THR A 123 -8.02 9.61 -0.34
N VAL A 124 -7.75 9.05 0.82
CA VAL A 124 -6.50 8.34 1.14
C VAL A 124 -6.80 6.86 1.26
N LEU A 125 -6.27 6.08 0.32
CA LEU A 125 -6.22 4.63 0.44
C LEU A 125 -4.94 4.25 1.16
N PHE A 126 -4.98 3.27 2.05
CA PHE A 126 -3.78 2.78 2.75
C PHE A 126 -3.93 1.29 3.07
N PRO A 127 -2.82 0.53 3.21
CA PRO A 127 -2.91 -0.89 3.52
C PRO A 127 -3.54 -1.09 4.90
N ILE A 128 -4.41 -2.09 5.05
CA ILE A 128 -4.93 -2.41 6.37
C ILE A 128 -3.82 -2.88 7.32
N GLY A 129 -2.71 -3.38 6.77
CA GLY A 129 -1.49 -3.75 7.49
C GLY A 129 -1.54 -5.18 8.01
N LEU A 130 -1.52 -6.17 7.10
CA LEU A 130 -1.51 -7.57 7.45
C LEU A 130 -0.10 -8.16 7.38
N PHE A 131 0.28 -8.97 8.36
CA PHE A 131 1.44 -9.85 8.40
C PHE A 131 2.82 -9.16 8.32
N HIS A 132 3.15 -8.46 7.23
CA HIS A 132 4.47 -7.87 7.00
C HIS A 132 4.69 -6.62 7.86
N GLY A 133 5.86 -6.49 8.49
CA GLY A 133 6.18 -5.35 9.37
C GLY A 133 6.03 -3.99 8.70
N ASP A 134 6.49 -3.85 7.46
CA ASP A 134 6.40 -2.62 6.68
C ASP A 134 4.93 -2.26 6.35
N HIS A 135 4.07 -3.25 6.08
CA HIS A 135 2.65 -3.00 5.88
C HIS A 135 1.97 -2.48 7.15
N VAL A 136 2.32 -3.06 8.30
CA VAL A 136 1.84 -2.58 9.61
C VAL A 136 2.33 -1.16 9.87
N LEU A 137 3.61 -0.87 9.61
CA LEU A 137 4.21 0.46 9.79
C LEU A 137 3.57 1.52 8.88
N ALA A 138 3.37 1.21 7.60
CA ALA A 138 2.69 2.10 6.65
C ALA A 138 1.24 2.37 7.07
N SER A 139 0.55 1.31 7.51
CA SER A 139 -0.81 1.41 8.06
C SER A 139 -0.86 2.28 9.31
N ASP A 140 0.03 2.04 10.28
CA ASP A 140 0.05 2.80 11.54
C ASP A 140 0.44 4.27 11.33
N ALA A 141 1.32 4.57 10.35
CA ALA A 141 1.63 5.92 9.94
C ALA A 141 0.41 6.65 9.35
N ALA A 142 -0.34 5.98 8.47
CA ALA A 142 -1.59 6.50 7.93
C ALA A 142 -2.64 6.74 9.03
N LEU A 143 -2.79 5.78 9.95
CA LEU A 143 -3.70 5.90 11.10
C LEU A 143 -3.40 7.08 12.01
N SER A 144 -2.11 7.39 12.22
CA SER A 144 -1.72 8.54 13.06
C SER A 144 -2.18 9.87 12.44
N LEU A 145 -2.39 9.91 11.12
CA LEU A 145 -2.84 11.09 10.39
C LEU A 145 -4.37 11.19 10.29
N PHE A 146 -5.11 10.11 10.50
CA PHE A 146 -6.57 10.08 10.39
C PHE A 146 -7.26 11.20 11.18
N ARG A 147 -6.87 11.38 12.45
CA ARG A 147 -7.47 12.42 13.31
C ARG A 147 -6.93 13.83 13.07
N THR A 148 -5.75 13.94 12.46
CA THR A 148 -5.11 15.24 12.18
C THR A 148 -5.48 15.81 10.81
N MET A 149 -6.09 15.00 9.94
CA MET A 149 -6.55 15.36 8.62
C MET A 149 -8.01 14.90 8.41
N PRO A 150 -8.97 15.47 9.19
CA PRO A 150 -10.36 14.99 9.26
C PRO A 150 -11.16 15.24 7.97
N ASP A 151 -10.73 16.16 7.11
CA ASP A 151 -11.46 16.55 5.89
C ASP A 151 -11.24 15.56 4.73
N ARG A 152 -10.58 14.41 4.99
CA ARG A 152 -10.29 13.37 4.01
C ARG A 152 -11.10 12.12 4.27
N HIS A 153 -11.43 11.41 3.19
CA HIS A 153 -11.90 10.03 3.30
C HIS A 153 -10.71 9.12 3.53
N TRP A 154 -10.65 8.46 4.66
CA TRP A 154 -9.62 7.46 4.98
C TRP A 154 -10.18 6.06 4.77
N VAL A 155 -9.56 5.32 3.87
CA VAL A 155 -10.04 4.02 3.43
C VAL A 155 -8.90 3.00 3.48
N ALA A 156 -9.03 1.96 4.27
CA ALA A 156 -8.08 0.86 4.27
C ALA A 156 -8.40 -0.12 3.14
N TYR A 157 -7.39 -0.55 2.39
CA TYR A 157 -7.51 -1.69 1.46
C TYR A 157 -6.90 -2.95 2.08
N GLU A 158 -7.46 -4.13 1.75
CA GLU A 158 -6.91 -5.40 2.22
C GLU A 158 -5.62 -5.74 1.47
N ASP A 159 -4.57 -6.12 2.22
CA ASP A 159 -3.28 -6.59 1.67
C ASP A 159 -3.49 -7.93 0.95
N VAL A 160 -3.53 -7.91 -0.36
CA VAL A 160 -3.96 -9.03 -1.22
C VAL A 160 -3.19 -10.31 -0.91
N LEU A 161 -1.86 -10.23 -0.75
CA LEU A 161 -1.00 -11.40 -0.52
C LEU A 161 -1.23 -12.06 0.85
N TYR A 162 -1.82 -11.35 1.82
CA TYR A 162 -1.92 -11.81 3.20
C TYR A 162 -3.35 -12.03 3.70
N ARG A 163 -4.35 -11.47 3.04
CA ARG A 163 -5.76 -11.50 3.50
C ARG A 163 -6.36 -12.90 3.56
N THR A 164 -5.80 -13.87 2.82
CA THR A 164 -6.24 -15.27 2.85
C THR A 164 -5.70 -16.06 4.04
N LYS A 165 -4.71 -15.51 4.77
CA LYS A 165 -4.19 -16.13 5.98
C LYS A 165 -5.24 -16.05 7.11
N PRO A 166 -5.65 -17.20 7.70
CA PRO A 166 -6.71 -17.22 8.70
C PRO A 166 -6.43 -16.32 9.90
N GLY A 167 -7.43 -15.58 10.36
CA GLY A 167 -7.38 -14.76 11.57
C GLY A 167 -6.69 -13.40 11.46
N LEU A 168 -5.82 -13.17 10.45
CA LEU A 168 -5.05 -11.92 10.35
C LEU A 168 -5.96 -10.70 10.21
N LEU A 169 -6.92 -10.74 9.29
CA LEU A 169 -7.85 -9.64 9.09
C LEU A 169 -8.67 -9.37 10.37
N HIS A 170 -9.20 -10.43 10.98
CA HIS A 170 -9.97 -10.29 12.22
C HIS A 170 -9.14 -9.64 13.34
N ALA A 171 -7.93 -10.15 13.58
CA ALA A 171 -7.04 -9.58 14.59
C ALA A 171 -6.73 -8.11 14.33
N ARG A 172 -6.53 -7.73 13.05
CA ARG A 172 -6.25 -6.35 12.69
C ARG A 172 -7.48 -5.45 12.90
N LEU A 173 -8.68 -5.89 12.54
CA LEU A 173 -9.93 -5.16 12.80
C LEU A 173 -10.13 -4.91 14.30
N VAL A 174 -9.84 -5.90 15.14
CA VAL A 174 -9.87 -5.73 16.61
C VAL A 174 -8.88 -4.67 17.08
N GLN A 175 -7.64 -4.66 16.54
CA GLN A 175 -6.64 -3.63 16.86
C GLN A 175 -7.11 -2.21 16.51
N PHE A 176 -7.78 -2.03 15.36
CA PHE A 176 -8.38 -0.73 15.02
C PHE A 176 -9.46 -0.33 16.02
N TYR A 177 -10.37 -1.26 16.34
CA TYR A 177 -11.45 -1.01 17.28
C TYR A 177 -10.93 -0.63 18.68
N THR A 178 -9.89 -1.31 19.18
CA THR A 178 -9.29 -0.98 20.49
C THR A 178 -8.61 0.39 20.49
N ARG A 179 -8.23 0.93 19.33
CA ARG A 179 -7.71 2.30 19.15
C ARG A 179 -8.85 3.33 18.96
N GLY A 180 -10.11 2.93 19.11
CA GLY A 180 -11.29 3.79 18.95
C GLY A 180 -11.62 4.08 17.48
N ILE A 181 -11.25 3.19 16.54
CA ILE A 181 -11.49 3.34 15.11
C ILE A 181 -12.44 2.24 14.66
N SER A 182 -13.54 2.61 14.03
CA SER A 182 -14.45 1.68 13.35
C SER A 182 -14.09 1.55 11.87
N LEU A 183 -14.28 0.36 11.33
CA LEU A 183 -14.07 0.05 9.91
C LEU A 183 -15.39 -0.45 9.33
N THR A 184 -15.87 0.21 8.27
CA THR A 184 -17.10 -0.16 7.57
C THR A 184 -16.80 -0.52 6.13
N PRO A 185 -17.26 -1.66 5.58
CA PRO A 185 -17.10 -1.98 4.17
C PRO A 185 -17.65 -0.85 3.29
N VAL A 186 -16.87 -0.46 2.27
CA VAL A 186 -17.20 0.64 1.37
C VAL A 186 -16.90 0.28 -0.08
N GLY A 187 -17.70 0.81 -1.01
CA GLY A 187 -17.47 0.78 -2.45
C GLY A 187 -17.20 2.18 -3.00
N PHE A 188 -17.02 2.26 -4.31
CA PHE A 188 -16.80 3.51 -5.04
C PHE A 188 -17.80 3.61 -6.21
N GLY A 189 -18.12 4.84 -6.63
CA GLY A 189 -19.14 5.09 -7.64
C GLY A 189 -18.81 4.55 -9.03
N LEU A 190 -17.52 4.49 -9.42
CA LEU A 190 -17.12 3.89 -10.70
C LEU A 190 -16.78 2.41 -10.57
N PRO A 191 -17.12 1.58 -11.58
CA PRO A 191 -16.75 0.19 -11.59
C PRO A 191 -15.23 0.00 -11.71
N PRO A 192 -14.65 -0.96 -10.99
CA PRO A 192 -13.22 -1.25 -11.03
C PRO A 192 -12.78 -1.78 -12.40
N ASN A 193 -11.61 -1.33 -12.89
CA ASN A 193 -11.05 -1.80 -14.15
C ASN A 193 -10.05 -2.94 -13.94
N ILE A 194 -10.56 -4.16 -13.80
CA ILE A 194 -9.77 -5.36 -13.49
C ILE A 194 -8.78 -5.68 -14.61
N HIS A 195 -9.16 -5.50 -15.89
CA HIS A 195 -8.27 -5.77 -17.02
C HIS A 195 -7.04 -4.86 -17.01
N ARG A 196 -7.23 -3.56 -16.73
CA ARG A 196 -6.11 -2.62 -16.65
C ARG A 196 -5.20 -2.92 -15.46
N LYS A 197 -5.78 -3.30 -14.31
CA LYS A 197 -5.01 -3.80 -13.16
C LYS A 197 -4.17 -5.01 -13.54
N ALA A 198 -4.74 -6.03 -14.17
CA ALA A 198 -4.01 -7.24 -14.57
C ALA A 198 -2.84 -6.90 -15.50
N THR A 199 -3.05 -5.99 -16.47
CA THR A 199 -1.99 -5.50 -17.34
C THR A 199 -0.90 -4.76 -16.56
N ALA A 200 -1.27 -3.90 -15.61
CA ALA A 200 -0.32 -3.19 -14.76
C ALA A 200 0.49 -4.14 -13.86
N MET A 201 -0.17 -5.13 -13.26
CA MET A 201 0.50 -6.16 -12.45
C MET A 201 1.56 -6.92 -13.24
N SER A 202 1.33 -7.20 -14.53
CA SER A 202 2.31 -7.90 -15.37
C SER A 202 3.62 -7.13 -15.59
N ALA A 203 3.66 -5.84 -15.24
CA ALA A 203 4.88 -5.04 -15.31
C ALA A 203 5.90 -5.40 -14.23
N TYR A 204 5.47 -5.95 -13.08
CA TYR A 204 6.34 -6.35 -11.96
C TYR A 204 6.99 -7.73 -12.17
N ALA A 205 7.52 -7.97 -13.36
CA ALA A 205 8.00 -9.29 -13.80
C ALA A 205 9.09 -9.86 -12.89
N SER A 206 9.94 -9.01 -12.30
CA SER A 206 11.02 -9.44 -11.41
C SER A 206 10.52 -9.98 -10.06
N GLN A 207 9.30 -9.60 -9.62
CA GLN A 207 8.75 -9.94 -8.31
C GLN A 207 7.71 -11.08 -8.39
N LEU A 208 6.94 -11.14 -9.49
CA LEU A 208 5.78 -12.04 -9.60
C LEU A 208 6.11 -13.51 -9.40
N GLY A 209 7.30 -13.97 -9.85
CA GLY A 209 7.74 -15.35 -9.69
C GLY A 209 7.90 -15.74 -8.23
N GLU A 210 8.56 -14.89 -7.44
CA GLU A 210 8.82 -15.12 -6.01
C GLU A 210 7.59 -14.87 -5.13
N LEU A 211 6.67 -14.01 -5.55
CA LEU A 211 5.38 -13.79 -4.89
C LEU A 211 4.40 -14.96 -5.11
N GLY A 212 4.76 -15.96 -5.90
CA GLY A 212 3.87 -17.09 -6.20
C GLY A 212 2.69 -16.73 -7.10
N VAL A 213 2.72 -15.56 -7.72
CA VAL A 213 1.68 -15.09 -8.63
C VAL A 213 1.97 -15.68 -10.02
N LYS A 214 1.24 -16.73 -10.41
CA LYS A 214 1.32 -17.27 -11.78
C LYS A 214 0.87 -16.21 -12.79
N LYS A 215 1.56 -16.13 -13.92
CA LYS A 215 1.16 -15.25 -15.03
C LYS A 215 -0.32 -15.50 -15.40
N GLY A 216 -1.17 -14.49 -15.14
CA GLY A 216 -2.59 -14.52 -15.50
C GLY A 216 -3.54 -15.22 -14.52
N GLU A 217 -3.02 -15.88 -13.48
CA GLU A 217 -3.82 -16.53 -12.44
C GLU A 217 -3.26 -16.16 -11.08
N GLY A 218 -4.09 -15.74 -10.17
CA GLY A 218 -3.68 -15.42 -8.80
C GLY A 218 -4.46 -14.24 -8.24
N ASP A 219 -4.14 -13.84 -7.03
CA ASP A 219 -4.84 -12.80 -6.28
C ASP A 219 -4.92 -11.42 -6.98
N ALA A 220 -4.14 -11.19 -8.05
CA ALA A 220 -4.25 -9.97 -8.86
C ALA A 220 -5.65 -9.80 -9.51
N ALA A 221 -6.37 -10.91 -9.79
CA ALA A 221 -7.75 -10.90 -10.27
C ALA A 221 -8.78 -10.93 -9.13
N ALA A 222 -8.33 -11.13 -7.90
CA ALA A 222 -9.24 -11.20 -6.76
C ALA A 222 -9.89 -9.84 -6.49
N PRO A 223 -11.18 -9.81 -6.10
CA PRO A 223 -11.89 -8.56 -5.82
C PRO A 223 -11.16 -7.72 -4.77
N GLU A 224 -10.99 -6.44 -5.05
CA GLU A 224 -10.46 -5.48 -4.10
C GLU A 224 -11.48 -5.24 -2.99
N ARG A 225 -11.03 -5.05 -1.76
CA ARG A 225 -11.90 -4.84 -0.61
C ARG A 225 -11.43 -3.63 0.17
N TYR A 226 -12.39 -2.81 0.55
CA TYR A 226 -12.17 -1.49 1.13
C TYR A 226 -12.98 -1.29 2.39
N TRP A 227 -12.38 -0.56 3.34
CA TRP A 227 -12.93 -0.29 4.65
C TRP A 227 -12.81 1.21 4.96
N LEU A 228 -13.93 1.91 5.01
CA LEU A 228 -13.99 3.32 5.41
C LEU A 228 -13.76 3.44 6.92
N LEU A 229 -12.85 4.31 7.31
CA LEU A 229 -12.59 4.62 8.71
C LEU A 229 -13.66 5.58 9.28
N GLY A 230 -13.97 5.36 10.53
CA GLY A 230 -14.79 6.25 11.35
C GLY A 230 -14.38 6.14 12.81
N GLU A 231 -14.84 7.06 13.65
CA GLU A 231 -14.66 6.93 15.08
C GLU A 231 -15.55 5.80 15.61
N ALA A 232 -14.99 4.93 16.47
CA ALA A 232 -15.79 3.92 17.13
C ALA A 232 -16.67 4.58 18.21
N VAL A 233 -17.96 4.30 18.16
CA VAL A 233 -18.88 4.74 19.24
C VAL A 233 -18.49 3.98 20.50
N LYS A 234 -17.97 4.69 21.51
CA LYS A 234 -17.81 4.11 22.84
C LYS A 234 -19.22 3.80 23.36
N GLN A 235 -19.58 2.53 23.44
CA GLN A 235 -20.74 2.16 24.23
C GLN A 235 -20.46 2.65 25.69
N ALA A 236 -21.28 3.54 26.17
CA ALA A 236 -21.27 3.89 27.59
C ALA A 236 -21.43 2.56 28.35
N ALA A 237 -20.46 2.25 29.21
CA ALA A 237 -20.59 1.13 30.11
C ALA A 237 -21.78 1.44 31.02
N SER A 238 -22.88 0.70 30.83
CA SER A 238 -24.06 0.71 31.66
C SER A 238 -23.81 -0.05 32.95
#